data_3abdd35c42c96723aec03218d9e76842
#
_entry.id   3abdd35c42c96723aec03218d9e76842
#
_cell.length_a   1.000
_cell.length_b   1.000
_cell.length_c   1.000
_cell.angle_alpha   90.00
_cell.angle_beta   90.00
_cell.angle_gamma   90.00
#
_symmetry.space_group_name_H-M   'P 1'
#
loop_
_entity.id
_entity.type
_entity.pdbx_description
1 polymer ?
#
loop_
_entity_poly.entity_id
_entity_poly.type
_entity_poly.pdbx_seq_one_letter_code
_entity_poly.pdbx_strand_id
1 'polypeptide(L)'
;MKLDSIVIISGPSGAGEDSIIDGLQEYAQINRIITTSTREMRPGESDGAPYYFVSKEAFEEKIAHDEMIEWAKQYNGNLYGVTRSELERVNALPGIGTWKIEYQGVIAAKKMFPEIRSIFIMADSLEILAERIRSRGNVSEEFIRERMEYTKEWLKHEDIYDYKVINHQGHLDEAIREIVAILKKEGYTLK
;
A
#
# COMPACT_ATOMS: atom_id res chain seq x y z
N MET A 1 -13.90 15.57 1.90
CA MET A 1 -13.09 14.94 2.98
C MET A 1 -11.65 15.36 2.79
N LYS A 2 -10.96 15.74 3.85
CA LYS A 2 -9.53 16.08 3.86
C LYS A 2 -8.80 14.93 4.55
N LEU A 3 -7.71 14.45 3.99
CA LEU A 3 -6.98 13.27 4.47
C LEU A 3 -5.61 13.66 5.05
N ASP A 4 -5.59 14.64 5.96
CA ASP A 4 -4.35 15.22 6.51
C ASP A 4 -3.54 14.25 7.38
N SER A 5 -4.19 13.21 7.92
CA SER A 5 -3.54 12.19 8.76
C SER A 5 -3.10 10.95 7.98
N ILE A 6 -3.40 10.87 6.67
CA ILE A 6 -3.14 9.68 5.85
C ILE A 6 -1.98 9.92 4.90
N VAL A 7 -1.06 8.97 4.83
CA VAL A 7 0.04 8.91 3.86
C VAL A 7 -0.05 7.62 3.04
N ILE A 8 0.19 7.73 1.73
CA ILE A 8 0.33 6.57 0.85
C ILE A 8 1.77 6.07 0.93
N ILE A 9 1.94 4.78 1.22
CA ILE A 9 3.22 4.05 1.15
C ILE A 9 3.02 2.95 0.12
N SER A 10 3.75 3.04 -0.97
CA SER A 10 3.48 2.27 -2.18
C SER A 10 4.79 1.83 -2.82
N GLY A 11 4.83 0.64 -3.36
CA GLY A 11 6.02 0.10 -4.02
C GLY A 11 5.75 -1.26 -4.64
N PRO A 12 6.62 -1.72 -5.52
CA PRO A 12 6.46 -3.02 -6.17
C PRO A 12 6.69 -4.17 -5.20
N SER A 13 6.26 -5.36 -5.59
CA SER A 13 6.48 -6.59 -4.81
C SER A 13 7.95 -6.75 -4.44
N GLY A 14 8.24 -6.93 -3.16
CA GLY A 14 9.61 -7.06 -2.64
C GLY A 14 10.23 -5.75 -2.15
N ALA A 15 9.59 -4.59 -2.34
CA ALA A 15 10.11 -3.30 -1.88
C ALA A 15 10.17 -3.20 -0.34
N GLY A 16 9.28 -3.91 0.38
CA GLY A 16 9.32 -4.00 1.85
C GLY A 16 8.37 -3.04 2.56
N GLU A 17 7.30 -2.60 1.90
CA GLU A 17 6.33 -1.65 2.45
C GLU A 17 5.76 -2.10 3.79
N ASP A 18 5.41 -3.40 3.93
CA ASP A 18 4.85 -3.92 5.18
C ASP A 18 5.85 -3.83 6.34
N SER A 19 7.11 -4.22 6.10
CA SER A 19 8.18 -4.12 7.10
C SER A 19 8.45 -2.67 7.52
N ILE A 20 8.39 -1.75 6.56
CA ILE A 20 8.52 -0.32 6.81
C ILE A 20 7.36 0.18 7.66
N ILE A 21 6.11 -0.11 7.27
CA ILE A 21 4.91 0.32 8.00
C ILE A 21 4.91 -0.26 9.43
N ASP A 22 5.38 -1.51 9.61
CA ASP A 22 5.53 -2.10 10.93
C ASP A 22 6.60 -1.38 11.76
N GLY A 23 7.74 -1.05 11.16
CA GLY A 23 8.80 -0.30 11.85
C GLY A 23 8.40 1.13 12.23
N LEU A 24 7.52 1.78 11.48
CA LEU A 24 7.00 3.10 11.83
C LEU A 24 6.21 3.12 13.15
N GLN A 25 5.72 1.97 13.64
CA GLN A 25 5.01 1.87 14.93
C GLN A 25 5.88 2.27 16.12
N GLU A 26 7.19 2.19 16.00
CA GLU A 26 8.12 2.69 17.03
C GLU A 26 8.05 4.23 17.17
N TYR A 27 7.74 4.94 16.09
CA TYR A 27 7.79 6.39 15.97
C TYR A 27 6.44 7.09 16.03
N ALA A 28 5.35 6.37 15.70
CA ALA A 28 4.00 6.92 15.69
C ALA A 28 2.96 5.84 15.99
N GLN A 29 1.73 6.26 16.30
CA GLN A 29 0.58 5.38 16.23
C GLN A 29 0.21 5.21 14.76
N ILE A 30 0.35 4.00 14.23
CA ILE A 30 0.06 3.68 12.83
C ILE A 30 -1.29 2.97 12.73
N ASN A 31 -2.15 3.51 11.88
CA ASN A 31 -3.46 2.95 11.57
C ASN A 31 -3.47 2.50 10.10
N ARG A 32 -3.41 1.21 9.85
CA ARG A 32 -3.47 0.69 8.47
C ARG A 32 -4.88 0.84 7.90
N ILE A 33 -4.96 1.30 6.66
CA ILE A 33 -6.18 1.23 5.86
C ILE A 33 -6.32 -0.20 5.37
N ILE A 34 -7.49 -0.78 5.61
CA ILE A 34 -7.80 -2.17 5.29
C ILE A 34 -8.51 -2.22 3.94
N THR A 35 -7.91 -2.94 3.01
CA THR A 35 -8.48 -3.17 1.68
C THR A 35 -9.64 -4.16 1.77
N THR A 36 -10.73 -3.90 1.06
CA THR A 36 -11.83 -4.85 0.83
C THR A 36 -11.48 -5.75 -0.34
N SER A 37 -11.71 -7.06 -0.21
CA SER A 37 -11.37 -8.03 -1.25
C SER A 37 -12.43 -9.10 -1.43
N THR A 38 -12.61 -9.55 -2.68
CA THR A 38 -13.45 -10.71 -3.01
C THR A 38 -12.68 -12.03 -3.00
N ARG A 39 -11.40 -12.00 -2.64
CA ARG A 39 -10.59 -13.21 -2.45
C ARG A 39 -11.11 -14.02 -1.26
N GLU A 40 -11.16 -15.31 -1.40
CA GLU A 40 -11.44 -16.18 -0.26
C GLU A 40 -10.41 -16.02 0.85
N MET A 41 -10.89 -16.05 2.09
CA MET A 41 -10.06 -15.99 3.29
C MET A 41 -9.19 -17.23 3.40
N ARG A 42 -7.91 -17.07 3.70
CA ARG A 42 -6.96 -18.18 3.90
C ARG A 42 -6.96 -18.63 5.36
N PRO A 43 -6.50 -19.87 5.64
CA PRO A 43 -6.28 -20.31 7.00
C PRO A 43 -5.38 -19.33 7.78
N GLY A 44 -5.82 -18.92 8.97
CA GLY A 44 -5.10 -17.97 9.83
C GLY A 44 -5.42 -16.50 9.57
N GLU A 45 -6.21 -16.17 8.55
CA GLU A 45 -6.76 -14.83 8.33
C GLU A 45 -8.10 -14.66 9.06
N SER A 46 -8.50 -13.43 9.30
CA SER A 46 -9.82 -13.07 9.81
C SER A 46 -10.35 -11.82 9.11
N ASP A 47 -11.64 -11.57 9.16
CA ASP A 47 -12.20 -10.34 8.60
C ASP A 47 -11.59 -9.11 9.27
N GLY A 48 -11.14 -8.15 8.44
CA GLY A 48 -10.37 -7.00 8.88
C GLY A 48 -8.85 -7.27 9.10
N ALA A 49 -8.37 -8.52 8.90
CA ALA A 49 -6.96 -8.86 9.02
C ALA A 49 -6.54 -9.99 8.06
N PRO A 50 -5.91 -9.71 6.90
CA PRO A 50 -5.42 -8.40 6.42
C PRO A 50 -6.44 -7.63 5.56
N TYR A 51 -7.62 -8.20 5.25
CA TYR A 51 -8.64 -7.63 4.37
C TYR A 51 -10.02 -7.68 5.01
N TYR A 52 -10.92 -6.80 4.57
CA TYR A 52 -12.35 -7.06 4.67
C TYR A 52 -12.73 -8.01 3.53
N PHE A 53 -13.22 -9.20 3.88
CA PHE A 53 -13.58 -10.23 2.92
C PHE A 53 -15.07 -10.15 2.62
N VAL A 54 -15.42 -9.94 1.35
CA VAL A 54 -16.81 -9.82 0.90
C VAL A 54 -17.07 -10.69 -0.33
N SER A 55 -18.34 -11.02 -0.59
CA SER A 55 -18.70 -11.67 -1.85
C SER A 55 -18.49 -10.72 -3.05
N LYS A 56 -18.42 -11.29 -4.25
CA LYS A 56 -18.28 -10.50 -5.47
C LYS A 56 -19.49 -9.58 -5.66
N GLU A 57 -20.70 -10.08 -5.39
CA GLU A 57 -21.96 -9.35 -5.48
C GLU A 57 -21.95 -8.15 -4.52
N ALA A 58 -21.55 -8.37 -3.25
CA ALA A 58 -21.46 -7.29 -2.27
C ALA A 58 -20.41 -6.24 -2.64
N PHE A 59 -19.31 -6.64 -3.29
CA PHE A 59 -18.32 -5.70 -3.80
C PHE A 59 -18.87 -4.88 -4.97
N GLU A 60 -19.56 -5.53 -5.92
CA GLU A 60 -20.20 -4.87 -7.07
C GLU A 60 -21.30 -3.91 -6.63
N GLU A 61 -22.09 -4.26 -5.58
CA GLU A 61 -23.04 -3.34 -4.95
C GLU A 61 -22.35 -2.08 -4.39
N LYS A 62 -21.20 -2.23 -3.71
CA LYS A 62 -20.43 -1.08 -3.22
C LYS A 62 -19.95 -0.18 -4.37
N ILE A 63 -19.57 -0.74 -5.51
CA ILE A 63 -19.24 0.06 -6.71
C ILE A 63 -20.49 0.81 -7.19
N ALA A 64 -21.62 0.12 -7.33
CA ALA A 64 -22.87 0.70 -7.84
C ALA A 64 -23.40 1.84 -6.95
N HIS A 65 -23.13 1.80 -5.64
CA HIS A 65 -23.52 2.84 -4.69
C HIS A 65 -22.44 3.91 -4.45
N ASP A 66 -21.38 3.93 -5.26
CA ASP A 66 -20.26 4.90 -5.17
C ASP A 66 -19.56 4.91 -3.80
N GLU A 67 -19.54 3.75 -3.13
CA GLU A 67 -18.90 3.56 -1.83
C GLU A 67 -17.37 3.34 -1.96
N MET A 68 -16.91 2.90 -3.13
CA MET A 68 -15.50 2.62 -3.38
C MET A 68 -14.75 3.89 -3.79
N ILE A 69 -13.65 4.18 -3.13
CA ILE A 69 -12.75 5.29 -3.49
C ILE A 69 -11.86 4.90 -4.67
N GLU A 70 -11.32 3.70 -4.60
CA GLU A 70 -10.57 3.07 -5.68
C GLU A 70 -10.83 1.57 -5.65
N TRP A 71 -10.73 0.94 -6.79
CA TRP A 71 -10.76 -0.52 -6.90
C TRP A 71 -10.11 -0.99 -8.19
N ALA A 72 -9.63 -2.23 -8.15
CA ALA A 72 -9.04 -2.89 -9.31
C ALA A 72 -9.40 -4.37 -9.34
N LYS A 73 -9.50 -4.92 -10.54
CA LYS A 73 -9.61 -6.35 -10.76
C LYS A 73 -8.22 -6.92 -11.01
N GLN A 74 -7.83 -7.86 -10.20
CA GLN A 74 -6.55 -8.59 -10.35
C GLN A 74 -6.66 -9.66 -11.45
N TYR A 75 -5.51 -10.14 -11.95
CA TYR A 75 -5.42 -11.18 -12.98
C TYR A 75 -6.17 -12.48 -12.63
N ASN A 76 -6.29 -12.82 -11.35
CA ASN A 76 -7.02 -13.99 -10.85
C ASN A 76 -8.55 -13.77 -10.74
N GLY A 77 -9.04 -12.62 -11.22
CA GLY A 77 -10.46 -12.27 -11.22
C GLY A 77 -11.00 -11.66 -9.94
N ASN A 78 -10.21 -11.66 -8.84
CA ASN A 78 -10.61 -11.04 -7.59
C ASN A 78 -10.58 -9.51 -7.68
N LEU A 79 -11.50 -8.88 -6.97
CA LEU A 79 -11.58 -7.44 -6.82
C LEU A 79 -10.90 -7.02 -5.50
N TYR A 80 -10.22 -5.89 -5.54
CA TYR A 80 -9.60 -5.26 -4.39
C TYR A 80 -9.89 -3.76 -4.45
N GLY A 81 -10.12 -3.14 -3.30
CA GLY A 81 -10.36 -1.71 -3.25
C GLY A 81 -10.57 -1.19 -1.84
N VAL A 82 -10.65 0.11 -1.71
CA VAL A 82 -10.85 0.79 -0.42
C VAL A 82 -12.15 1.57 -0.44
N THR A 83 -12.96 1.40 0.60
CA THR A 83 -14.22 2.12 0.76
C THR A 83 -13.99 3.51 1.34
N ARG A 84 -14.93 4.43 1.04
CA ARG A 84 -14.97 5.76 1.65
C ARG A 84 -15.03 5.67 3.17
N SER A 85 -15.86 4.79 3.70
CA SER A 85 -16.02 4.59 5.15
C SER A 85 -14.73 4.14 5.84
N GLU A 86 -13.90 3.35 5.17
CA GLU A 86 -12.60 2.94 5.72
C GLU A 86 -11.63 4.12 5.80
N LEU A 87 -11.56 4.96 4.76
CA LEU A 87 -10.74 6.17 4.82
C LEU A 87 -11.23 7.13 5.91
N GLU A 88 -12.54 7.30 6.06
CA GLU A 88 -13.15 8.11 7.12
C GLU A 88 -12.83 7.55 8.50
N ARG A 89 -12.94 6.23 8.68
CA ARG A 89 -12.59 5.54 9.93
C ARG A 89 -11.15 5.84 10.33
N VAL A 90 -10.21 5.61 9.42
CA VAL A 90 -8.78 5.81 9.71
C VAL A 90 -8.45 7.28 9.92
N ASN A 91 -9.01 8.17 9.12
CA ASN A 91 -8.76 9.61 9.23
C ASN A 91 -9.30 10.22 10.55
N ALA A 92 -10.28 9.57 11.19
CA ALA A 92 -10.80 9.99 12.49
C ALA A 92 -9.99 9.47 13.68
N LEU A 93 -9.06 8.54 13.47
CA LEU A 93 -8.22 7.98 14.52
C LEU A 93 -7.01 8.88 14.81
N PRO A 94 -6.53 8.93 16.08
CA PRO A 94 -5.27 9.59 16.39
C PRO A 94 -4.11 8.83 15.73
N GLY A 95 -3.05 9.57 15.34
CA GLY A 95 -1.86 9.01 14.72
C GLY A 95 -1.86 9.13 13.19
N ILE A 96 -1.15 8.24 12.52
CA ILE A 96 -0.92 8.28 11.07
C ILE A 96 -1.64 7.13 10.40
N GLY A 97 -2.52 7.44 9.45
CA GLY A 97 -3.11 6.47 8.55
C GLY A 97 -2.11 6.07 7.45
N THR A 98 -1.91 4.77 7.24
CA THR A 98 -1.07 4.28 6.15
C THR A 98 -1.91 3.58 5.10
N TRP A 99 -1.83 4.06 3.86
CA TRP A 99 -2.55 3.51 2.72
C TRP A 99 -1.57 2.82 1.77
N LYS A 100 -1.61 1.50 1.76
CA LYS A 100 -0.78 0.68 0.86
C LYS A 100 -1.61 0.32 -0.37
N ILE A 101 -1.27 0.92 -1.51
CA ILE A 101 -1.96 0.72 -2.80
C ILE A 101 -0.96 0.67 -3.96
N GLU A 102 -1.37 0.06 -5.07
CA GLU A 102 -0.59 0.05 -6.31
C GLU A 102 -0.65 1.42 -7.02
N TYR A 103 0.26 1.67 -7.99
CA TYR A 103 0.39 2.99 -8.65
C TYR A 103 -0.91 3.49 -9.29
N GLN A 104 -1.74 2.58 -9.82
CA GLN A 104 -3.06 2.94 -10.37
C GLN A 104 -3.98 3.52 -9.31
N GLY A 105 -3.96 2.93 -8.11
CA GLY A 105 -4.68 3.44 -6.94
C GLY A 105 -4.12 4.79 -6.47
N VAL A 106 -2.80 4.99 -6.54
CA VAL A 106 -2.17 6.30 -6.23
C VAL A 106 -2.65 7.38 -7.18
N ILE A 107 -2.70 7.07 -8.49
CA ILE A 107 -3.23 8.01 -9.50
C ILE A 107 -4.69 8.38 -9.19
N ALA A 108 -5.52 7.38 -8.86
CA ALA A 108 -6.92 7.61 -8.51
C ALA A 108 -7.06 8.42 -7.20
N ALA A 109 -6.29 8.08 -6.18
CA ALA A 109 -6.29 8.77 -4.89
C ALA A 109 -5.87 10.25 -5.04
N LYS A 110 -4.80 10.53 -5.79
CA LYS A 110 -4.33 11.91 -6.01
C LYS A 110 -5.32 12.77 -6.83
N LYS A 111 -6.10 12.16 -7.72
CA LYS A 111 -7.19 12.89 -8.43
C LYS A 111 -8.29 13.34 -7.48
N MET A 112 -8.64 12.52 -6.48
CA MET A 112 -9.68 12.84 -5.50
C MET A 112 -9.16 13.65 -4.32
N PHE A 113 -7.91 13.46 -3.94
CA PHE A 113 -7.25 14.06 -2.80
C PHE A 113 -5.87 14.60 -3.21
N PRO A 114 -5.80 15.75 -3.93
CA PRO A 114 -4.54 16.26 -4.49
C PRO A 114 -3.45 16.51 -3.44
N GLU A 115 -3.85 16.79 -2.20
CA GLU A 115 -2.93 17.09 -1.09
C GLU A 115 -2.39 15.84 -0.37
N ILE A 116 -2.90 14.62 -0.72
CA ILE A 116 -2.45 13.39 -0.06
C ILE A 116 -0.97 13.14 -0.38
N ARG A 117 -0.17 12.91 0.65
CA ARG A 117 1.25 12.61 0.46
C ARG A 117 1.45 11.15 0.09
N SER A 118 2.38 10.92 -0.81
CA SER A 118 2.71 9.59 -1.31
C SER A 118 4.21 9.35 -1.35
N ILE A 119 4.62 8.19 -0.83
CA ILE A 119 6.01 7.76 -0.76
C ILE A 119 6.16 6.49 -1.58
N PHE A 120 7.04 6.53 -2.58
CA PHE A 120 7.41 5.37 -3.37
C PHE A 120 8.57 4.64 -2.70
N ILE A 121 8.38 3.36 -2.42
CA ILE A 121 9.42 2.49 -1.89
C ILE A 121 9.98 1.62 -3.00
N MET A 122 11.30 1.61 -3.13
CA MET A 122 12.01 0.76 -4.08
C MET A 122 13.14 0.02 -3.36
N ALA A 123 13.68 -1.02 -3.95
CA ALA A 123 14.95 -1.64 -3.55
C ALA A 123 16.10 -1.09 -4.42
N ASP A 124 17.33 -1.52 -4.14
CA ASP A 124 18.52 -1.12 -4.90
C ASP A 124 18.41 -1.43 -6.40
N SER A 125 17.75 -2.56 -6.73
CA SER A 125 17.56 -2.99 -8.12
C SER A 125 16.40 -3.96 -8.28
N LEU A 126 16.05 -4.26 -9.53
CA LEU A 126 15.06 -5.29 -9.87
C LEU A 126 15.51 -6.68 -9.41
N GLU A 127 16.79 -6.97 -9.47
CA GLU A 127 17.40 -8.23 -9.03
C GLU A 127 17.16 -8.44 -7.53
N ILE A 128 17.37 -7.41 -6.72
CA ILE A 128 17.10 -7.44 -5.27
C ILE A 128 15.62 -7.66 -4.98
N LEU A 129 14.73 -7.02 -5.73
CA LEU A 129 13.29 -7.29 -5.62
C LEU A 129 12.96 -8.76 -5.92
N ALA A 130 13.51 -9.30 -7.01
CA ALA A 130 13.31 -10.70 -7.40
C ALA A 130 13.85 -11.65 -6.33
N GLU A 131 15.01 -11.40 -5.77
CA GLU A 131 15.60 -12.19 -4.67
C GLU A 131 14.71 -12.16 -3.42
N ARG A 132 14.21 -11.00 -3.03
CA ARG A 132 13.30 -10.85 -1.89
C ARG A 132 11.97 -11.58 -2.11
N ILE A 133 11.44 -11.58 -3.33
CA ILE A 133 10.23 -12.37 -3.65
C ILE A 133 10.54 -13.87 -3.56
N ARG A 134 11.67 -14.30 -4.11
CA ARG A 134 12.11 -15.72 -4.10
C ARG A 134 12.32 -16.22 -2.67
N SER A 135 12.88 -15.40 -1.78
CA SER A 135 13.16 -15.77 -0.38
C SER A 135 11.89 -16.01 0.46
N ARG A 136 10.72 -15.52 0.01
CA ARG A 136 9.45 -15.82 0.69
C ARG A 136 9.00 -17.27 0.53
N GLY A 137 9.62 -18.04 -0.40
CA GLY A 137 9.33 -19.44 -0.67
C GLY A 137 8.01 -19.65 -1.43
N ASN A 138 7.82 -20.84 -1.98
CA ASN A 138 6.59 -21.28 -2.67
C ASN A 138 6.13 -20.41 -3.84
N VAL A 139 7.05 -19.71 -4.53
CA VAL A 139 6.78 -18.93 -5.73
C VAL A 139 7.52 -19.49 -6.92
N SER A 140 6.87 -19.55 -8.09
CA SER A 140 7.51 -19.98 -9.33
C SER A 140 8.37 -18.87 -9.92
N GLU A 141 9.40 -19.24 -10.70
CA GLU A 141 10.21 -18.27 -11.46
C GLU A 141 9.36 -17.51 -12.51
N GLU A 142 8.28 -18.13 -13.01
CA GLU A 142 7.33 -17.47 -13.89
C GLU A 142 6.59 -16.34 -13.16
N PHE A 143 6.09 -16.59 -11.96
CA PHE A 143 5.48 -15.56 -11.12
C PHE A 143 6.45 -14.41 -10.83
N ILE A 144 7.74 -14.70 -10.52
CA ILE A 144 8.76 -13.67 -10.28
C ILE A 144 8.95 -12.84 -11.55
N ARG A 145 9.07 -13.47 -12.71
CA ARG A 145 9.21 -12.77 -14.00
C ARG A 145 8.03 -11.83 -14.28
N GLU A 146 6.80 -12.31 -14.11
CA GLU A 146 5.59 -11.49 -14.26
C GLU A 146 5.61 -10.27 -13.31
N ARG A 147 6.03 -10.46 -12.06
CA ARG A 147 6.14 -9.37 -11.10
C ARG A 147 7.22 -8.36 -11.48
N MET A 148 8.32 -8.80 -12.05
CA MET A 148 9.38 -7.90 -12.54
C MET A 148 8.92 -7.10 -13.76
N GLU A 149 8.19 -7.71 -14.70
CA GLU A 149 7.61 -6.96 -15.84
C GLU A 149 6.58 -5.93 -15.34
N TYR A 150 5.73 -6.29 -14.38
CA TYR A 150 4.80 -5.33 -13.76
C TYR A 150 5.54 -4.21 -13.02
N THR A 151 6.66 -4.53 -12.36
CA THR A 151 7.51 -3.53 -11.71
C THR A 151 8.12 -2.54 -12.71
N LYS A 152 8.55 -3.01 -13.87
CA LYS A 152 9.05 -2.12 -14.95
C LYS A 152 7.96 -1.15 -15.42
N GLU A 153 6.72 -1.61 -15.52
CA GLU A 153 5.61 -0.72 -15.83
C GLU A 153 5.34 0.29 -14.71
N TRP A 154 5.39 -0.15 -13.46
CA TRP A 154 5.26 0.72 -12.30
C TRP A 154 6.30 1.84 -12.28
N LEU A 155 7.58 1.52 -12.58
CA LEU A 155 8.68 2.49 -12.61
C LEU A 155 8.46 3.62 -13.64
N LYS A 156 7.67 3.41 -14.68
CA LYS A 156 7.31 4.49 -15.62
C LYS A 156 6.41 5.56 -15.01
N HIS A 157 5.85 5.29 -13.83
CA HIS A 157 4.94 6.17 -13.10
C HIS A 157 5.53 6.66 -11.78
N GLU A 158 6.85 6.55 -11.58
CA GLU A 158 7.48 6.97 -10.31
C GLU A 158 7.39 8.48 -10.04
N ASP A 159 7.14 9.28 -11.05
CA ASP A 159 6.96 10.73 -11.00
C ASP A 159 5.63 11.19 -10.37
N ILE A 160 4.66 10.27 -10.19
CA ILE A 160 3.41 10.59 -9.49
C ILE A 160 3.57 10.73 -7.98
N TYR A 161 4.66 10.23 -7.42
CA TYR A 161 4.91 10.23 -5.99
C TYR A 161 5.61 11.51 -5.54
N ASP A 162 5.32 11.95 -4.31
CA ASP A 162 5.95 13.14 -3.73
C ASP A 162 7.37 12.85 -3.23
N TYR A 163 7.60 11.60 -2.81
CA TYR A 163 8.89 11.14 -2.27
C TYR A 163 9.23 9.75 -2.79
N LYS A 164 10.53 9.49 -2.91
CA LYS A 164 11.08 8.17 -3.23
C LYS A 164 12.11 7.79 -2.16
N VAL A 165 11.97 6.59 -1.59
CA VAL A 165 12.85 6.03 -0.59
C VAL A 165 13.37 4.68 -1.07
N ILE A 166 14.68 4.48 -0.96
CA ILE A 166 15.31 3.20 -1.30
C ILE A 166 15.51 2.38 -0.03
N ASN A 167 14.84 1.25 0.03
CA ASN A 167 15.04 0.26 1.07
C ASN A 167 16.24 -0.62 0.71
N HIS A 168 17.44 -0.17 1.06
CA HIS A 168 18.68 -0.87 0.78
C HIS A 168 18.73 -2.25 1.43
N GLN A 169 19.40 -3.19 0.77
CA GLN A 169 19.50 -4.55 1.29
C GLN A 169 20.25 -4.58 2.63
N GLY A 170 19.55 -5.08 3.66
CA GLY A 170 20.08 -5.13 5.04
C GLY A 170 19.97 -3.82 5.84
N HIS A 171 19.41 -2.75 5.29
CA HIS A 171 19.35 -1.41 5.90
C HIS A 171 17.91 -0.89 6.05
N LEU A 172 16.98 -1.77 6.42
CA LEU A 172 15.56 -1.41 6.61
C LEU A 172 15.37 -0.23 7.57
N ASP A 173 16.17 -0.16 8.62
CA ASP A 173 16.14 0.90 9.62
C ASP A 173 16.50 2.28 9.06
N GLU A 174 17.35 2.35 8.04
CA GLU A 174 17.67 3.61 7.34
C GLU A 174 16.47 4.12 6.54
N ALA A 175 15.80 3.23 5.80
CA ALA A 175 14.59 3.56 5.07
C ALA A 175 13.46 4.03 6.01
N ILE A 176 13.30 3.38 7.17
CA ILE A 176 12.32 3.80 8.18
C ILE A 176 12.65 5.20 8.70
N ARG A 177 13.91 5.49 9.05
CA ARG A 177 14.34 6.81 9.53
C ARG A 177 14.13 7.91 8.47
N GLU A 178 14.38 7.61 7.20
CA GLU A 178 14.12 8.54 6.10
C GLU A 178 12.64 8.88 5.99
N ILE A 179 11.76 7.87 6.07
CA ILE A 179 10.31 8.10 6.05
C ILE A 179 9.85 8.89 7.28
N VAL A 180 10.39 8.60 8.46
CA VAL A 180 10.11 9.39 9.68
C VAL A 180 10.48 10.86 9.49
N ALA A 181 11.61 11.15 8.85
CA ALA A 181 12.02 12.52 8.52
C ALA A 181 11.06 13.19 7.52
N ILE A 182 10.59 12.45 6.51
CA ILE A 182 9.58 12.93 5.56
C ILE A 182 8.26 13.23 6.29
N LEU A 183 7.77 12.31 7.10
CA LEU A 183 6.52 12.49 7.85
C LEU A 183 6.59 13.70 8.78
N LYS A 184 7.71 13.89 9.47
CA LYS A 184 7.95 15.06 10.31
C LYS A 184 7.95 16.37 9.51
N LYS A 185 8.61 16.40 8.35
CA LYS A 185 8.65 17.55 7.43
C LYS A 185 7.25 17.93 6.95
N GLU A 186 6.42 16.92 6.66
CA GLU A 186 5.04 17.09 6.18
C GLU A 186 4.03 17.38 7.31
N GLY A 187 4.49 17.48 8.57
CA GLY A 187 3.65 17.89 9.69
C GLY A 187 2.84 16.76 10.33
N TYR A 188 3.13 15.49 10.02
CA TYR A 188 2.49 14.36 10.71
C TYR A 188 2.92 14.28 12.18
N THR A 189 1.98 13.87 13.04
CA THR A 189 2.25 13.75 14.49
C THR A 189 3.02 12.47 14.78
N LEU A 190 4.22 12.62 15.29
CA LEU A 190 5.09 11.55 15.80
C LEU A 190 5.03 11.49 17.34
N LYS A 191 5.50 10.36 17.91
CA LYS A 191 5.67 10.20 19.38
C LYS A 191 6.76 11.12 19.92
#